data_0292bef0d12d44c843aae6ac77dffc92
#
_entry.id   0292bef0d12d44c843aae6ac77dffc92
#
_cell.length_a   1.000
_cell.length_b   1.000
_cell.length_c   1.000
_cell.angle_alpha   90.00
_cell.angle_beta   90.00
_cell.angle_gamma   90.00
#
_symmetry.space_group_name_H-M   'P 1'
#
loop_
_entity.id
_entity.type
_entity.pdbx_description
1 polymer ?
#
loop_
_entity_poly.entity_id
_entity_poly.type
_entity_poly.pdbx_seq_one_letter_code
_entity_poly.pdbx_strand_id
1 'polypeptide(L)'
;MKFLHTSDWHVGRTLNGWSLLEEQEWAFQQIVDLAISEKVDGVIISGDLYDRAVPPVDAIKLFNKTLARLVLEEQIPVYAISGNHDGAERLHFGRDFFQHQGLHLSTRLEEAFEPIELENCQIFLLPFIDPIDARIYYKDDEGKEIQGIGDALTYILEDMEKAFDPDKAHVLVTHFAVSKKDDSDGQGLRELMLSETSNTVGGLTNVTSDLFKSFDYVALGHIHTRFASPTKRVQYSGSPVAFNVKEAKRKEEKGVYILELDATGDMSQTSHTLEVKRPIVVLQESFETLMSP
;
A
#
# COMPACT_ATOMS: atom_id res chain seq x y z
N MET A 1 -7.69 -16.22 -9.54
CA MET A 1 -6.39 -15.53 -9.73
C MET A 1 -5.66 -15.43 -8.42
N LYS A 2 -4.34 -15.38 -8.44
CA LYS A 2 -3.49 -15.35 -7.24
C LYS A 2 -2.62 -14.09 -7.25
N PHE A 3 -2.65 -13.30 -6.17
CA PHE A 3 -1.86 -12.07 -6.07
C PHE A 3 -1.01 -12.06 -4.80
N LEU A 4 0.18 -11.44 -4.87
CA LEU A 4 0.94 -11.07 -3.69
C LEU A 4 0.62 -9.62 -3.36
N HIS A 5 0.13 -9.35 -2.13
CA HIS A 5 -0.16 -8.00 -1.65
C HIS A 5 0.91 -7.53 -0.67
N THR A 6 1.55 -6.43 -1.00
CA THR A 6 2.55 -5.70 -0.20
C THR A 6 2.27 -4.19 -0.27
N SER A 7 2.84 -3.40 0.64
CA SER A 7 2.70 -1.93 0.68
C SER A 7 3.84 -1.27 1.43
N ASP A 8 3.85 0.05 1.44
CA ASP A 8 4.70 0.86 2.33
C ASP A 8 6.19 0.47 2.24
N TRP A 9 6.70 0.41 1.02
CA TRP A 9 8.09 0.04 0.77
C TRP A 9 9.07 1.09 1.25
N HIS A 10 8.69 2.38 1.18
CA HIS A 10 9.49 3.52 1.62
C HIS A 10 10.96 3.41 1.22
N VAL A 11 11.24 3.05 -0.06
CA VAL A 11 12.58 2.79 -0.52
C VAL A 11 13.49 4.01 -0.29
N GLY A 12 14.59 3.79 0.41
CA GLY A 12 15.51 4.86 0.81
C GLY A 12 15.27 5.42 2.21
N ARG A 13 14.39 4.79 3.01
CA ARG A 13 14.16 5.14 4.41
C ARG A 13 15.44 5.05 5.23
N THR A 14 15.56 5.97 6.19
CA THR A 14 16.62 5.93 7.19
C THR A 14 16.03 5.86 8.59
N LEU A 15 16.65 5.12 9.48
CA LEU A 15 16.32 5.07 10.90
C LEU A 15 17.42 5.74 11.71
N ASN A 16 17.14 6.92 12.28
CA ASN A 16 18.11 7.71 13.05
C ASN A 16 19.45 7.93 12.32
N GLY A 17 19.39 8.19 11.00
CA GLY A 17 20.57 8.38 10.16
C GLY A 17 21.19 7.09 9.61
N TRP A 18 20.71 5.93 10.03
CA TRP A 18 21.12 4.63 9.46
C TRP A 18 20.29 4.31 8.24
N SER A 19 20.92 4.00 7.12
CA SER A 19 20.23 3.61 5.89
C SER A 19 19.65 2.19 6.03
N LEU A 20 18.38 2.03 5.64
CA LEU A 20 17.70 0.73 5.63
C LEU A 20 17.73 0.05 4.25
N LEU A 21 18.49 0.56 3.30
CA LEU A 21 18.51 0.01 1.92
C LEU A 21 18.89 -1.47 1.86
N GLU A 22 19.81 -1.93 2.71
CA GLU A 22 20.19 -3.34 2.72
C GLU A 22 19.09 -4.23 3.31
N GLU A 23 18.37 -3.75 4.33
CA GLU A 23 17.20 -4.43 4.90
C GLU A 23 16.06 -4.48 3.89
N GLN A 24 15.84 -3.39 3.16
CA GLN A 24 14.84 -3.30 2.10
C GLN A 24 15.18 -4.23 0.94
N GLU A 25 16.43 -4.25 0.47
CA GLU A 25 16.87 -5.17 -0.57
C GLU A 25 16.65 -6.63 -0.16
N TRP A 26 16.96 -6.98 1.10
CA TRP A 26 16.75 -8.31 1.64
C TRP A 26 15.27 -8.70 1.67
N ALA A 27 14.39 -7.80 2.11
CA ALA A 27 12.95 -8.02 2.13
C ALA A 27 12.38 -8.15 0.70
N PHE A 28 12.79 -7.28 -0.23
CA PHE A 28 12.32 -7.32 -1.62
C PHE A 28 12.76 -8.58 -2.35
N GLN A 29 13.96 -9.10 -2.05
CA GLN A 29 14.41 -10.38 -2.58
C GLN A 29 13.44 -11.51 -2.18
N GLN A 30 13.04 -11.56 -0.91
CA GLN A 30 12.10 -12.56 -0.42
C GLN A 30 10.70 -12.38 -1.04
N ILE A 31 10.23 -11.15 -1.22
CA ILE A 31 8.94 -10.85 -1.88
C ILE A 31 8.96 -11.39 -3.31
N VAL A 32 10.03 -11.15 -4.07
CA VAL A 32 10.16 -11.64 -5.44
C VAL A 32 10.24 -13.17 -5.46
N ASP A 33 11.07 -13.77 -4.61
CA ASP A 33 11.22 -15.22 -4.55
C ASP A 33 9.90 -15.92 -4.14
N LEU A 34 9.12 -15.30 -3.24
CA LEU A 34 7.79 -15.77 -2.86
C LEU A 34 6.81 -15.67 -4.03
N ALA A 35 6.79 -14.52 -4.74
CA ALA A 35 5.93 -14.34 -5.90
C ALA A 35 6.18 -15.41 -6.99
N ILE A 36 7.45 -15.76 -7.23
CA ILE A 36 7.85 -16.82 -8.15
C ILE A 36 7.41 -18.20 -7.64
N SER A 37 7.71 -18.52 -6.39
CA SER A 37 7.42 -19.85 -5.82
C SER A 37 5.93 -20.13 -5.71
N GLU A 38 5.13 -19.11 -5.39
CA GLU A 38 3.66 -19.16 -5.32
C GLU A 38 3.00 -19.05 -6.70
N LYS A 39 3.77 -18.74 -7.75
CA LYS A 39 3.29 -18.57 -9.12
C LYS A 39 2.12 -17.58 -9.19
N VAL A 40 2.33 -16.41 -8.59
CA VAL A 40 1.28 -15.38 -8.58
C VAL A 40 1.03 -14.82 -9.97
N ASP A 41 -0.23 -14.45 -10.25
CA ASP A 41 -0.65 -13.77 -11.48
C ASP A 41 -0.28 -12.28 -11.46
N GLY A 42 0.17 -11.75 -10.31
CA GLY A 42 0.65 -10.39 -10.17
C GLY A 42 1.00 -9.99 -8.76
N VAL A 43 1.71 -8.87 -8.64
CA VAL A 43 2.09 -8.26 -7.35
C VAL A 43 1.36 -6.93 -7.20
N ILE A 44 0.65 -6.75 -6.08
CA ILE A 44 -0.03 -5.51 -5.70
C ILE A 44 0.87 -4.75 -4.73
N ILE A 45 1.15 -3.46 -5.02
CA ILE A 45 1.90 -2.56 -4.14
C ILE A 45 1.03 -1.36 -3.79
N SER A 46 0.47 -1.35 -2.58
CA SER A 46 -0.54 -0.37 -2.17
C SER A 46 0.07 0.94 -1.65
N GLY A 47 0.93 1.60 -2.46
CA GLY A 47 1.45 2.94 -2.22
C GLY A 47 2.69 3.02 -1.34
N ASP A 48 3.18 4.25 -1.16
CA ASP A 48 4.42 4.61 -0.47
C ASP A 48 5.62 3.80 -0.99
N LEU A 49 5.84 3.92 -2.31
CA LEU A 49 6.93 3.25 -3.03
C LEU A 49 8.29 3.77 -2.56
N TYR A 50 8.41 5.09 -2.44
CA TYR A 50 9.58 5.78 -1.92
C TYR A 50 9.32 6.46 -0.58
N ASP A 51 10.37 6.65 0.22
CA ASP A 51 10.30 7.35 1.51
C ASP A 51 9.99 8.85 1.37
N ARG A 52 10.23 9.43 0.21
CA ARG A 52 10.02 10.85 -0.07
C ARG A 52 9.84 11.14 -1.55
N ALA A 53 9.17 12.24 -1.86
CA ALA A 53 8.86 12.67 -3.23
C ALA A 53 10.10 12.86 -4.14
N VAL A 54 11.28 13.09 -3.57
CA VAL A 54 12.58 13.13 -4.29
C VAL A 54 13.49 12.07 -3.66
N PRO A 55 13.44 10.83 -4.15
CA PRO A 55 14.23 9.74 -3.59
C PRO A 55 15.72 9.88 -3.92
N PRO A 56 16.61 9.38 -3.06
CA PRO A 56 18.04 9.31 -3.35
C PRO A 56 18.31 8.30 -4.49
N VAL A 57 19.43 8.50 -5.19
CA VAL A 57 19.79 7.69 -6.37
C VAL A 57 19.81 6.19 -6.07
N ASP A 58 20.34 5.80 -4.92
CA ASP A 58 20.45 4.38 -4.57
C ASP A 58 19.08 3.74 -4.27
N ALA A 59 18.11 4.51 -3.77
CA ALA A 59 16.72 4.07 -3.66
C ALA A 59 16.09 3.83 -5.04
N ILE A 60 16.33 4.74 -5.99
CA ILE A 60 15.87 4.58 -7.38
C ILE A 60 16.46 3.32 -8.01
N LYS A 61 17.76 3.07 -7.82
CA LYS A 61 18.42 1.86 -8.34
C LYS A 61 17.82 0.57 -7.75
N LEU A 62 17.60 0.54 -6.43
CA LEU A 62 17.01 -0.63 -5.76
C LEU A 62 15.59 -0.90 -6.25
N PHE A 63 14.74 0.13 -6.29
CA PHE A 63 13.36 0.02 -6.78
C PHE A 63 13.32 -0.46 -8.24
N ASN A 64 14.11 0.18 -9.13
CA ASN A 64 14.21 -0.23 -10.53
C ASN A 64 14.69 -1.68 -10.68
N LYS A 65 15.71 -2.11 -9.91
CA LYS A 65 16.21 -3.49 -9.92
C LYS A 65 15.11 -4.49 -9.56
N THR A 66 14.32 -4.18 -8.52
CA THR A 66 13.24 -5.05 -8.05
C THR A 66 12.11 -5.16 -9.08
N LEU A 67 11.67 -4.01 -9.63
CA LEU A 67 10.65 -4.00 -10.67
C LEU A 67 11.11 -4.69 -11.96
N ALA A 68 12.35 -4.46 -12.39
CA ALA A 68 12.91 -5.11 -13.57
C ALA A 68 12.92 -6.64 -13.42
N ARG A 69 13.29 -7.13 -12.24
CA ARG A 69 13.24 -8.57 -11.96
C ARG A 69 11.81 -9.11 -12.05
N LEU A 70 10.83 -8.49 -11.38
CA LEU A 70 9.43 -8.93 -11.43
C LEU A 70 8.88 -8.89 -12.86
N VAL A 71 8.97 -7.73 -13.51
CA VAL A 71 8.22 -7.45 -14.73
C VAL A 71 8.93 -7.96 -15.99
N LEU A 72 10.26 -7.77 -16.08
CA LEU A 72 11.01 -8.09 -17.30
C LEU A 72 11.62 -9.49 -17.28
N GLU A 73 12.16 -9.94 -16.14
CA GLU A 73 12.82 -11.23 -16.03
C GLU A 73 11.80 -12.36 -15.77
N GLU A 74 10.94 -12.17 -14.77
CA GLU A 74 9.97 -13.19 -14.31
C GLU A 74 8.59 -13.03 -14.98
N GLN A 75 8.36 -11.95 -15.71
CA GLN A 75 7.11 -11.64 -16.39
C GLN A 75 5.87 -11.65 -15.48
N ILE A 76 6.06 -11.24 -14.22
CA ILE A 76 5.00 -11.07 -13.22
C ILE A 76 4.54 -9.61 -13.26
N PRO A 77 3.29 -9.32 -13.63
CA PRO A 77 2.75 -7.96 -13.64
C PRO A 77 2.76 -7.33 -12.25
N VAL A 78 2.96 -6.01 -12.20
CA VAL A 78 2.90 -5.22 -10.97
C VAL A 78 1.78 -4.20 -11.07
N TYR A 79 0.91 -4.18 -10.05
CA TYR A 79 -0.21 -3.25 -9.89
C TYR A 79 0.10 -2.34 -8.71
N ALA A 80 0.50 -1.11 -8.99
CA ALA A 80 0.98 -0.19 -7.97
C ALA A 80 0.26 1.15 -8.01
N ILE A 81 0.23 1.82 -6.88
CA ILE A 81 -0.28 3.18 -6.75
C ILE A 81 0.76 4.07 -6.07
N SER A 82 0.67 5.39 -6.24
CA SER A 82 1.40 6.31 -5.37
C SER A 82 0.71 6.45 -4.01
N GLY A 83 1.52 6.52 -2.95
CA GLY A 83 1.09 6.88 -1.60
C GLY A 83 1.35 8.35 -1.29
N ASN A 84 1.17 8.74 -0.02
CA ASN A 84 1.33 10.15 0.40
C ASN A 84 2.79 10.60 0.53
N HIS A 85 3.76 9.70 0.59
CA HIS A 85 5.19 10.01 0.56
C HIS A 85 5.74 10.17 -0.85
N ASP A 86 5.06 9.64 -1.83
CA ASP A 86 5.53 9.59 -3.21
C ASP A 86 5.41 10.94 -3.94
N GLY A 87 6.29 11.16 -4.88
CA GLY A 87 6.15 12.25 -5.84
C GLY A 87 5.32 11.80 -7.05
N ALA A 88 3.98 11.88 -6.98
CA ALA A 88 3.05 11.38 -7.98
C ALA A 88 3.44 11.76 -9.43
N GLU A 89 3.72 13.04 -9.70
CA GLU A 89 4.13 13.53 -11.02
C GLU A 89 5.48 12.95 -11.51
N ARG A 90 6.39 12.60 -10.58
CA ARG A 90 7.66 11.96 -10.93
C ARG A 90 7.47 10.49 -11.28
N LEU A 91 6.61 9.81 -10.54
CA LEU A 91 6.24 8.42 -10.79
C LEU A 91 5.41 8.27 -12.06
N HIS A 92 4.62 9.28 -12.41
CA HIS A 92 3.83 9.30 -13.64
C HIS A 92 4.68 9.28 -14.91
N PHE A 93 5.93 9.78 -14.83
CA PHE A 93 6.83 9.79 -15.98
C PHE A 93 7.05 8.39 -16.54
N GLY A 94 6.77 8.22 -17.83
CA GLY A 94 6.96 6.96 -18.53
C GLY A 94 5.88 5.89 -18.28
N ARG A 95 4.81 6.20 -17.53
CA ARG A 95 3.73 5.29 -17.17
C ARG A 95 3.19 4.49 -18.37
N ASP A 96 2.86 5.16 -19.46
CA ASP A 96 2.28 4.51 -20.64
C ASP A 96 3.23 3.49 -21.27
N PHE A 97 4.55 3.76 -21.23
CA PHE A 97 5.55 2.79 -21.68
C PHE A 97 5.65 1.60 -20.73
N PHE A 98 5.62 1.84 -19.43
CA PHE A 98 5.76 0.79 -18.42
C PHE A 98 4.54 -0.13 -18.40
N GLN A 99 3.35 0.40 -18.63
CA GLN A 99 2.11 -0.37 -18.68
C GLN A 99 2.16 -1.46 -19.77
N HIS A 100 2.75 -1.17 -20.92
CA HIS A 100 2.95 -2.16 -22.00
C HIS A 100 3.90 -3.30 -21.61
N GLN A 101 4.70 -3.12 -20.58
CA GLN A 101 5.60 -4.15 -20.06
C GLN A 101 5.01 -4.90 -18.86
N GLY A 102 3.80 -4.53 -18.40
CA GLY A 102 3.16 -5.15 -17.24
C GLY A 102 3.38 -4.40 -15.91
N LEU A 103 3.93 -3.19 -15.92
CA LEU A 103 3.93 -2.31 -14.75
C LEU A 103 2.75 -1.32 -14.86
N HIS A 104 1.68 -1.61 -14.15
CA HIS A 104 0.51 -0.75 -14.03
C HIS A 104 0.68 0.14 -12.80
N LEU A 105 0.89 1.42 -13.03
CA LEU A 105 1.13 2.41 -11.95
C LEU A 105 0.11 3.53 -12.08
N SER A 106 -0.73 3.70 -11.06
CA SER A 106 -1.66 4.82 -10.96
C SER A 106 -1.16 5.87 -9.97
N THR A 107 -1.18 7.13 -10.40
CA THR A 107 -0.67 8.27 -9.64
C THR A 107 -1.62 9.46 -9.63
N ARG A 108 -2.70 9.39 -10.41
CA ARG A 108 -3.70 10.44 -10.55
C ARG A 108 -5.10 9.89 -10.38
N LEU A 109 -6.02 10.74 -9.89
CA LEU A 109 -7.39 10.34 -9.63
C LEU A 109 -8.12 9.83 -10.88
N GLU A 110 -7.90 10.46 -12.02
CA GLU A 110 -8.56 10.12 -13.28
C GLU A 110 -8.29 8.67 -13.70
N GLU A 111 -7.14 8.13 -13.36
CA GLU A 111 -6.71 6.78 -13.70
C GLU A 111 -7.45 5.70 -12.91
N ALA A 112 -8.04 6.08 -11.77
CA ALA A 112 -8.72 5.16 -10.88
C ALA A 112 -10.07 4.65 -11.42
N PHE A 113 -10.65 5.35 -12.40
CA PHE A 113 -11.95 5.01 -13.00
C PHE A 113 -11.85 4.02 -14.17
N GLU A 114 -10.64 3.72 -14.61
CA GLU A 114 -10.36 2.76 -15.68
C GLU A 114 -9.74 1.49 -15.05
N PRO A 115 -10.55 0.45 -14.78
CA PRO A 115 -10.02 -0.77 -14.17
C PRO A 115 -9.10 -1.52 -15.12
N ILE A 116 -8.12 -2.22 -14.56
CA ILE A 116 -7.32 -3.18 -15.31
C ILE A 116 -8.13 -4.46 -15.43
N GLU A 117 -8.46 -4.81 -16.67
CA GLU A 117 -9.25 -5.98 -17.01
C GLU A 117 -8.41 -7.25 -17.02
N LEU A 118 -8.73 -8.18 -16.10
CA LEU A 118 -8.16 -9.53 -16.09
C LEU A 118 -9.27 -10.57 -16.36
N GLU A 119 -8.88 -11.83 -16.48
CA GLU A 119 -9.83 -12.90 -16.83
C GLU A 119 -10.99 -13.01 -15.82
N ASN A 120 -10.67 -13.03 -14.53
CA ASN A 120 -11.65 -13.28 -13.46
C ASN A 120 -11.86 -12.08 -12.51
N CYS A 121 -11.15 -10.99 -12.71
CA CYS A 121 -11.30 -9.81 -11.85
C CYS A 121 -10.96 -8.52 -12.58
N GLN A 122 -11.48 -7.42 -12.02
CA GLN A 122 -11.09 -6.05 -12.33
C GLN A 122 -10.24 -5.50 -11.19
N ILE A 123 -9.11 -4.85 -11.50
CA ILE A 123 -8.27 -4.18 -10.51
C ILE A 123 -8.40 -2.67 -10.68
N PHE A 124 -8.90 -2.00 -9.66
CA PHE A 124 -9.02 -0.55 -9.58
C PHE A 124 -7.83 0.00 -8.78
N LEU A 125 -7.10 0.93 -9.36
CA LEU A 125 -5.91 1.53 -8.78
C LEU A 125 -6.22 2.98 -8.35
N LEU A 126 -6.64 3.18 -7.09
CA LEU A 126 -6.91 4.51 -6.51
C LEU A 126 -5.68 4.98 -5.72
N PRO A 127 -4.87 5.91 -6.24
CA PRO A 127 -3.72 6.45 -5.52
C PRO A 127 -4.15 7.27 -4.31
N PHE A 128 -3.20 7.60 -3.44
CA PHE A 128 -3.45 8.61 -2.41
C PHE A 128 -3.80 9.94 -3.06
N ILE A 129 -4.86 10.57 -2.56
CA ILE A 129 -5.31 11.91 -2.96
C ILE A 129 -5.63 12.75 -1.74
N ASP A 130 -5.47 14.05 -1.85
CA ASP A 130 -6.03 15.00 -0.92
C ASP A 130 -7.47 15.37 -1.32
N PRO A 131 -8.34 15.80 -0.38
CA PRO A 131 -9.70 16.22 -0.72
C PRO A 131 -9.77 17.33 -1.77
N ILE A 132 -8.69 18.11 -1.93
CA ILE A 132 -8.59 19.15 -2.96
C ILE A 132 -8.56 18.57 -4.38
N ASP A 133 -7.92 17.43 -4.56
CA ASP A 133 -7.82 16.76 -5.87
C ASP A 133 -9.22 16.33 -6.33
N ALA A 134 -10.01 15.76 -5.43
CA ALA A 134 -11.40 15.41 -5.71
C ALA A 134 -12.28 16.66 -5.98
N ARG A 135 -12.08 17.75 -5.23
CA ARG A 135 -12.81 19.02 -5.51
C ARG A 135 -12.47 19.57 -6.90
N ILE A 136 -11.22 19.46 -7.33
CA ILE A 136 -10.80 19.90 -8.67
C ILE A 136 -11.40 18.99 -9.73
N TYR A 137 -11.42 17.68 -9.50
CA TYR A 137 -11.99 16.72 -10.44
C TYR A 137 -13.48 16.90 -10.63
N TYR A 138 -14.23 17.06 -9.53
CA TYR A 138 -15.70 17.21 -9.52
C TYR A 138 -16.19 18.67 -9.56
N LYS A 139 -15.33 19.63 -9.89
CA LYS A 139 -15.67 21.07 -9.84
C LYS A 139 -16.90 21.48 -10.65
N ASP A 140 -17.20 20.77 -11.74
CA ASP A 140 -18.32 21.05 -12.65
C ASP A 140 -19.55 20.15 -12.36
N ASP A 141 -19.50 19.32 -11.31
CA ASP A 141 -20.60 18.44 -10.90
C ASP A 141 -21.43 19.09 -9.79
N GLU A 142 -22.52 19.77 -10.19
CA GLU A 142 -23.43 20.44 -9.27
C GLU A 142 -24.08 19.41 -8.34
N GLY A 143 -23.79 19.49 -7.04
CA GLY A 143 -24.36 18.63 -6.00
C GLY A 143 -23.35 17.74 -5.28
N LYS A 144 -22.10 17.66 -5.73
CA LYS A 144 -21.03 16.99 -4.99
C LYS A 144 -20.34 17.97 -4.06
N GLU A 145 -20.77 18.01 -2.79
CA GLU A 145 -20.09 18.77 -1.74
C GLU A 145 -19.02 17.90 -1.08
N ILE A 146 -17.74 18.27 -1.23
CA ILE A 146 -16.61 17.56 -0.65
C ILE A 146 -16.02 18.40 0.48
N GLN A 147 -16.32 18.03 1.72
CA GLN A 147 -15.77 18.66 2.91
C GLN A 147 -14.47 17.98 3.36
N GLY A 148 -14.40 16.65 3.23
CA GLY A 148 -13.27 15.85 3.66
C GLY A 148 -13.03 14.63 2.78
N ILE A 149 -12.05 13.80 3.18
CA ILE A 149 -11.68 12.61 2.42
C ILE A 149 -12.81 11.57 2.37
N GLY A 150 -13.66 11.50 3.40
CA GLY A 150 -14.80 10.60 3.43
C GLY A 150 -15.81 10.89 2.33
N ASP A 151 -16.16 12.18 2.13
CA ASP A 151 -17.05 12.60 1.06
C ASP A 151 -16.42 12.35 -0.31
N ALA A 152 -15.12 12.69 -0.45
CA ALA A 152 -14.38 12.45 -1.68
C ALA A 152 -14.40 10.98 -2.08
N LEU A 153 -14.06 10.09 -1.16
CA LEU A 153 -14.05 8.64 -1.42
C LEU A 153 -15.45 8.10 -1.71
N THR A 154 -16.49 8.62 -1.07
CA THR A 154 -17.88 8.21 -1.37
C THR A 154 -18.20 8.42 -2.84
N TYR A 155 -17.98 9.63 -3.37
CA TYR A 155 -18.25 9.93 -4.77
C TYR A 155 -17.33 9.17 -5.74
N ILE A 156 -16.07 9.01 -5.39
CA ILE A 156 -15.09 8.28 -6.21
C ILE A 156 -15.49 6.80 -6.33
N LEU A 157 -15.83 6.15 -5.22
CA LEU A 157 -16.22 4.75 -5.22
C LEU A 157 -17.56 4.51 -5.95
N GLU A 158 -18.55 5.41 -5.79
CA GLU A 158 -19.79 5.38 -6.55
C GLU A 158 -19.54 5.49 -8.07
N ASP A 159 -18.56 6.31 -8.49
CA ASP A 159 -18.21 6.45 -9.90
C ASP A 159 -17.44 5.23 -10.42
N MET A 160 -16.57 4.62 -9.60
CA MET A 160 -15.90 3.35 -9.92
C MET A 160 -16.87 2.19 -10.10
N GLU A 161 -17.89 2.09 -9.26
CA GLU A 161 -18.93 1.05 -9.33
C GLU A 161 -19.66 1.04 -10.68
N LYS A 162 -19.70 2.16 -11.40
CA LYS A 162 -20.31 2.23 -12.76
C LYS A 162 -19.52 1.44 -13.81
N ALA A 163 -18.25 1.15 -13.54
CA ALA A 163 -17.37 0.37 -14.41
C ALA A 163 -17.29 -1.11 -14.00
N PHE A 164 -18.06 -1.55 -13.02
CA PHE A 164 -18.06 -2.94 -12.57
C PHE A 164 -18.62 -3.88 -13.64
N ASP A 165 -17.86 -4.93 -13.94
CA ASP A 165 -18.30 -6.09 -14.71
C ASP A 165 -18.93 -7.08 -13.73
N PRO A 166 -20.26 -7.37 -13.82
CA PRO A 166 -20.93 -8.24 -12.83
C PRO A 166 -20.47 -9.70 -12.88
N ASP A 167 -19.74 -10.10 -13.91
CA ASP A 167 -19.22 -11.45 -14.07
C ASP A 167 -17.79 -11.60 -13.52
N LYS A 168 -17.23 -10.53 -12.89
CA LYS A 168 -15.87 -10.50 -12.35
C LYS A 168 -15.82 -10.06 -10.90
N ALA A 169 -14.80 -10.49 -10.19
CA ALA A 169 -14.49 -9.96 -8.87
C ALA A 169 -13.86 -8.56 -8.97
N HIS A 170 -14.07 -7.73 -7.95
CA HIS A 170 -13.59 -6.34 -7.91
C HIS A 170 -12.55 -6.16 -6.82
N VAL A 171 -11.32 -5.84 -7.22
CA VAL A 171 -10.20 -5.57 -6.34
C VAL A 171 -9.88 -4.08 -6.36
N LEU A 172 -9.88 -3.45 -5.19
CA LEU A 172 -9.43 -2.07 -5.02
C LEU A 172 -8.03 -2.05 -4.39
N VAL A 173 -7.12 -1.28 -4.98
CA VAL A 173 -5.82 -0.95 -4.39
C VAL A 173 -5.85 0.51 -4.00
N THR A 174 -5.61 0.82 -2.71
CA THR A 174 -5.69 2.22 -2.25
C THR A 174 -4.83 2.47 -1.01
N HIS A 175 -4.63 3.76 -0.65
CA HIS A 175 -3.67 4.17 0.37
C HIS A 175 -4.26 5.21 1.32
N PHE A 176 -5.11 4.74 2.26
CA PHE A 176 -5.78 5.59 3.24
C PHE A 176 -5.85 4.95 4.62
N ALA A 177 -6.05 5.78 5.64
CA ALA A 177 -6.35 5.33 6.99
C ALA A 177 -7.82 4.85 7.06
N VAL A 178 -8.01 3.54 7.26
CA VAL A 178 -9.32 2.89 7.30
C VAL A 178 -9.51 2.18 8.64
N SER A 179 -10.55 2.54 9.39
CA SER A 179 -10.91 1.92 10.66
C SER A 179 -12.02 0.88 10.51
N LYS A 180 -12.20 0.08 11.56
CA LYS A 180 -13.39 -0.77 11.69
C LYS A 180 -14.64 0.10 11.87
N LYS A 181 -15.79 -0.41 11.45
CA LYS A 181 -17.09 0.27 11.60
C LYS A 181 -17.39 0.71 13.04
N ASP A 182 -17.07 -0.16 14.01
CA ASP A 182 -17.42 0.04 15.42
C ASP A 182 -16.37 0.87 16.18
N ASP A 183 -15.25 1.23 15.54
CA ASP A 183 -14.21 2.10 16.09
C ASP A 183 -14.55 3.57 15.79
N SER A 184 -15.69 4.02 16.31
CA SER A 184 -16.23 5.37 16.05
C SER A 184 -15.28 6.51 16.47
N ASP A 185 -14.38 6.25 17.40
CA ASP A 185 -13.41 7.24 17.90
C ASP A 185 -12.06 7.14 17.17
N GLY A 186 -11.80 6.04 16.45
CA GLY A 186 -10.56 5.79 15.70
C GLY A 186 -9.28 5.94 16.55
N GLN A 187 -9.40 5.82 17.90
CA GLN A 187 -8.31 6.16 18.80
C GLN A 187 -7.12 5.23 18.60
N GLY A 188 -7.36 3.93 18.45
CA GLY A 188 -6.29 2.97 18.21
C GLY A 188 -5.57 3.21 16.88
N LEU A 189 -6.32 3.51 15.81
CA LEU A 189 -5.76 3.85 14.50
C LEU A 189 -5.01 5.19 14.54
N ARG A 190 -5.52 6.19 15.27
CA ARG A 190 -4.82 7.47 15.47
C ARG A 190 -3.47 7.31 16.18
N GLU A 191 -3.40 6.45 17.20
CA GLU A 191 -2.14 6.16 17.89
C GLU A 191 -1.13 5.49 16.95
N LEU A 192 -1.59 4.59 16.07
CA LEU A 192 -0.77 3.98 15.03
C LEU A 192 -0.28 5.03 14.03
N MET A 193 -1.18 5.84 13.48
CA MET A 193 -0.83 6.92 12.54
C MET A 193 0.18 7.90 13.12
N LEU A 194 -0.01 8.35 14.37
CA LEU A 194 0.94 9.21 15.07
C LEU A 194 2.31 8.55 15.31
N SER A 195 2.36 7.22 15.31
CA SER A 195 3.62 6.49 15.44
C SER A 195 4.37 6.34 14.11
N GLU A 196 3.66 6.41 13.01
CA GLU A 196 4.17 6.11 11.66
C GLU A 196 4.50 7.37 10.87
N THR A 197 3.76 8.45 11.11
CA THR A 197 3.96 9.73 10.40
C THR A 197 4.48 10.81 11.33
N SER A 198 5.69 11.31 11.08
CA SER A 198 6.21 12.53 11.73
C SER A 198 5.64 13.82 11.12
N ASN A 199 5.00 13.75 9.95
CA ASN A 199 4.40 14.89 9.25
C ASN A 199 3.06 14.45 8.62
N THR A 200 1.96 14.69 9.31
CA THR A 200 0.61 14.53 8.76
C THR A 200 0.27 15.75 7.89
N VAL A 201 0.53 15.65 6.62
CA VAL A 201 -0.12 16.55 5.63
C VAL A 201 -1.47 15.90 5.31
N GLY A 202 -2.57 16.58 5.61
CA GLY A 202 -3.92 16.10 5.27
C GLY A 202 -4.81 15.69 6.45
N GLY A 203 -4.34 15.80 7.72
CA GLY A 203 -5.15 15.54 8.92
C GLY A 203 -5.31 14.05 9.26
N LEU A 204 -5.62 13.78 10.54
CA LEU A 204 -5.90 12.43 11.08
C LEU A 204 -7.33 11.96 10.71
N THR A 205 -7.74 12.14 9.46
CA THR A 205 -9.08 11.77 9.03
C THR A 205 -9.06 10.33 8.53
N ASN A 206 -9.64 9.44 9.29
CA ASN A 206 -9.87 8.06 8.89
C ASN A 206 -11.27 7.90 8.29
N VAL A 207 -11.41 6.92 7.41
CA VAL A 207 -12.69 6.47 6.89
C VAL A 207 -13.03 5.08 7.46
N THR A 208 -14.29 4.68 7.40
CA THR A 208 -14.69 3.35 7.89
C THR A 208 -14.68 2.31 6.77
N SER A 209 -14.43 1.06 7.13
CA SER A 209 -14.38 -0.05 6.17
C SER A 209 -15.69 -0.32 5.42
N ASP A 210 -16.81 0.16 5.92
CA ASP A 210 -18.12 0.04 5.25
C ASP A 210 -18.19 0.75 3.90
N LEU A 211 -17.35 1.78 3.73
CA LEU A 211 -17.28 2.53 2.49
C LEU A 211 -16.87 1.65 1.29
N PHE A 212 -16.12 0.58 1.57
CA PHE A 212 -15.55 -0.31 0.56
C PHE A 212 -16.33 -1.60 0.34
N LYS A 213 -17.57 -1.68 0.82
CA LYS A 213 -18.39 -2.92 0.85
C LYS A 213 -18.69 -3.55 -0.51
N SER A 214 -18.64 -2.75 -1.58
CA SER A 214 -18.90 -3.18 -2.97
C SER A 214 -17.73 -3.92 -3.61
N PHE A 215 -16.53 -3.82 -3.01
CA PHE A 215 -15.35 -4.52 -3.48
C PHE A 215 -15.18 -5.87 -2.76
N ASP A 216 -14.73 -6.88 -3.51
CA ASP A 216 -14.46 -8.21 -2.99
C ASP A 216 -13.17 -8.25 -2.17
N TYR A 217 -12.17 -7.47 -2.57
CA TYR A 217 -10.94 -7.27 -1.82
C TYR A 217 -10.43 -5.84 -1.92
N VAL A 218 -9.96 -5.29 -0.80
CA VAL A 218 -9.33 -3.97 -0.73
C VAL A 218 -7.92 -4.11 -0.18
N ALA A 219 -6.95 -3.88 -1.04
CA ALA A 219 -5.53 -3.88 -0.71
C ALA A 219 -5.13 -2.48 -0.21
N LEU A 220 -4.94 -2.35 1.11
CA LEU A 220 -4.60 -1.10 1.77
C LEU A 220 -3.09 -0.95 2.00
N GLY A 221 -2.59 0.27 1.82
CA GLY A 221 -1.35 0.78 2.40
C GLY A 221 -1.60 1.93 3.37
N HIS A 222 -0.55 2.62 3.80
CA HIS A 222 -0.52 3.75 4.72
C HIS A 222 -0.25 3.35 6.19
N ILE A 223 -0.74 2.22 6.66
CA ILE A 223 -0.49 1.73 8.02
C ILE A 223 0.48 0.57 7.98
N HIS A 224 1.65 0.74 8.63
CA HIS A 224 2.79 -0.18 8.53
C HIS A 224 2.58 -1.52 9.27
N THR A 225 1.43 -1.71 9.91
CA THR A 225 1.08 -2.95 10.60
C THR A 225 -0.16 -3.62 10.02
N ARG A 226 -0.04 -4.91 9.66
CA ARG A 226 -1.16 -5.72 9.19
C ARG A 226 -2.24 -5.98 10.24
N PHE A 227 -1.90 -5.86 11.53
CA PHE A 227 -2.86 -6.05 12.63
C PHE A 227 -3.90 -4.94 12.73
N ALA A 228 -3.69 -3.80 12.04
CA ALA A 228 -4.67 -2.73 11.92
C ALA A 228 -5.79 -3.03 10.91
N SER A 229 -5.70 -4.13 10.17
CA SER A 229 -6.68 -4.49 9.14
C SER A 229 -8.11 -4.50 9.67
N PRO A 230 -9.04 -3.74 9.05
CA PRO A 230 -10.41 -3.64 9.52
C PRO A 230 -11.17 -4.94 9.42
N THR A 231 -11.07 -5.63 8.29
CA THR A 231 -11.79 -6.90 8.03
C THR A 231 -10.89 -7.84 7.21
N LYS A 232 -11.37 -9.08 6.97
CA LYS A 232 -10.66 -10.00 6.08
C LYS A 232 -10.64 -9.56 4.61
N ARG A 233 -11.59 -8.72 4.18
CA ARG A 233 -11.68 -8.18 2.81
C ARG A 233 -10.98 -6.85 2.65
N VAL A 234 -10.77 -6.11 3.73
CA VAL A 234 -10.13 -4.79 3.74
C VAL A 234 -8.87 -4.90 4.59
N GLN A 235 -7.71 -4.99 3.94
CA GLN A 235 -6.48 -5.47 4.56
C GLN A 235 -5.30 -4.53 4.33
N TYR A 236 -4.57 -4.25 5.42
CA TYR A 236 -3.21 -3.72 5.37
C TYR A 236 -2.22 -4.87 5.26
N SER A 237 -1.33 -4.84 4.27
CA SER A 237 -0.18 -5.75 4.26
C SER A 237 0.89 -5.34 5.27
N GLY A 238 0.92 -4.05 5.60
CA GLY A 238 1.97 -3.42 6.39
C GLY A 238 3.28 -3.26 5.61
N SER A 239 4.24 -2.60 6.21
CA SER A 239 5.56 -2.41 5.61
C SER A 239 6.41 -3.69 5.66
N PRO A 240 7.28 -3.95 4.67
CA PRO A 240 8.13 -5.14 4.65
C PRO A 240 9.30 -5.09 5.64
N VAL A 241 9.62 -3.89 6.15
CA VAL A 241 10.71 -3.64 7.09
C VAL A 241 10.19 -2.77 8.24
N ALA A 242 10.72 -2.93 9.45
CA ALA A 242 10.41 -2.01 10.56
C ALA A 242 11.10 -0.66 10.36
N PHE A 243 10.33 0.43 10.38
CA PHE A 243 10.81 1.77 10.09
C PHE A 243 11.00 2.65 11.33
N ASN A 244 10.58 2.17 12.48
CA ASN A 244 10.77 2.89 13.73
C ASN A 244 10.94 1.95 14.92
N VAL A 245 11.44 2.50 16.01
CA VAL A 245 11.71 1.77 17.27
C VAL A 245 10.43 1.23 17.91
N LYS A 246 9.27 1.88 17.70
CA LYS A 246 8.00 1.43 18.28
C LYS A 246 7.53 0.14 17.60
N GLU A 247 7.67 0.03 16.29
CA GLU A 247 7.40 -1.20 15.53
C GLU A 247 8.28 -2.35 16.02
N ALA A 248 9.58 -2.09 16.20
CA ALA A 248 10.52 -3.09 16.72
C ALA A 248 10.16 -3.55 18.16
N LYS A 249 9.70 -2.63 19.04
CA LYS A 249 9.26 -2.96 20.39
C LYS A 249 8.02 -3.84 20.42
N ARG A 250 7.11 -3.67 19.47
CA ARG A 250 5.89 -4.50 19.37
C ARG A 250 6.19 -5.93 18.95
N LYS A 251 7.42 -6.22 18.46
CA LYS A 251 7.82 -7.53 17.90
C LYS A 251 6.88 -8.02 16.82
N GLU A 252 6.33 -7.10 16.04
CA GLU A 252 5.43 -7.41 14.94
C GLU A 252 6.23 -8.08 13.82
N GLU A 253 5.77 -9.24 13.40
CA GLU A 253 6.32 -9.91 12.24
C GLU A 253 5.94 -9.15 10.98
N LYS A 254 6.94 -8.71 10.23
CA LYS A 254 6.75 -8.11 8.91
C LYS A 254 6.46 -9.20 7.88
N GLY A 255 5.64 -8.89 6.90
CA GLY A 255 5.23 -9.90 5.94
C GLY A 255 4.39 -9.36 4.81
N VAL A 256 3.85 -10.27 4.02
CA VAL A 256 2.98 -10.02 2.89
C VAL A 256 1.80 -10.99 2.91
N TYR A 257 0.80 -10.75 2.07
CA TYR A 257 -0.30 -11.70 1.87
C TYR A 257 -0.22 -12.33 0.46
N ILE A 258 -0.54 -13.60 0.38
CA ILE A 258 -0.95 -14.25 -0.86
C ILE A 258 -2.48 -14.31 -0.83
N LEU A 259 -3.09 -13.68 -1.81
CA LEU A 259 -4.54 -13.64 -2.04
C LEU A 259 -4.87 -14.57 -3.20
N GLU A 260 -5.82 -15.47 -3.00
CA GLU A 260 -6.47 -16.21 -4.08
C GLU A 260 -7.92 -15.74 -4.20
N LEU A 261 -8.34 -15.40 -5.41
CA LEU A 261 -9.64 -14.83 -5.70
C LEU A 261 -10.21 -15.46 -6.95
N ASP A 262 -11.48 -15.91 -6.90
CA ASP A 262 -12.21 -16.37 -8.08
C ASP A 262 -13.13 -15.27 -8.65
N ALA A 263 -13.79 -15.57 -9.75
CA ALA A 263 -14.65 -14.60 -10.45
C ALA A 263 -15.92 -14.25 -9.65
N THR A 264 -16.31 -15.06 -8.65
CA THR A 264 -17.47 -14.80 -7.81
C THR A 264 -17.18 -13.95 -6.60
N GLY A 265 -15.89 -13.54 -6.43
CA GLY A 265 -15.43 -12.80 -5.24
C GLY A 265 -15.20 -13.70 -4.02
N ASP A 266 -15.23 -15.03 -4.18
CA ASP A 266 -14.79 -15.93 -3.11
C ASP A 266 -13.27 -15.90 -2.99
N MET A 267 -12.78 -15.70 -1.77
CA MET A 267 -11.37 -15.41 -1.53
C MET A 267 -10.79 -16.24 -0.39
N SER A 268 -9.55 -16.62 -0.57
CA SER A 268 -8.68 -17.09 0.51
C SER A 268 -7.41 -16.25 0.59
N GLN A 269 -6.85 -16.12 1.78
CA GLN A 269 -5.58 -15.43 1.96
C GLN A 269 -4.68 -16.15 2.94
N THR A 270 -3.39 -16.11 2.64
CA THR A 270 -2.32 -16.66 3.48
C THR A 270 -1.30 -15.57 3.79
N SER A 271 -0.94 -15.45 5.05
CA SER A 271 0.09 -14.52 5.51
C SER A 271 1.46 -15.20 5.46
N HIS A 272 2.44 -14.54 4.86
CA HIS A 272 3.83 -14.98 4.82
C HIS A 272 4.71 -13.97 5.55
N THR A 273 5.47 -14.46 6.53
CA THR A 273 6.43 -13.64 7.30
C THR A 273 7.72 -13.49 6.51
N LEU A 274 8.27 -12.28 6.49
CA LEU A 274 9.58 -11.98 5.93
C LEU A 274 10.66 -12.10 7.00
N GLU A 275 11.77 -12.73 6.65
CA GLU A 275 12.93 -12.81 7.53
C GLU A 275 13.64 -11.47 7.63
N VAL A 276 13.96 -11.06 8.85
CA VAL A 276 14.67 -9.82 9.13
C VAL A 276 16.17 -10.03 8.97
N LYS A 277 16.83 -9.21 8.13
CA LYS A 277 18.29 -9.28 7.92
C LYS A 277 19.05 -8.93 9.20
N ARG A 278 18.68 -7.80 9.83
CA ARG A 278 19.26 -7.33 11.11
C ARG A 278 18.12 -6.83 12.01
N PRO A 279 17.83 -7.51 13.12
CA PRO A 279 16.74 -7.11 14.00
C PRO A 279 17.10 -5.81 14.74
N ILE A 280 16.11 -4.92 14.86
CA ILE A 280 16.23 -3.75 15.73
C ILE A 280 15.99 -4.20 17.17
N VAL A 281 17.01 -4.08 18.01
CA VAL A 281 16.93 -4.42 19.42
C VAL A 281 16.87 -3.15 20.27
N VAL A 282 15.90 -3.08 21.16
CA VAL A 282 15.76 -1.95 22.09
C VAL A 282 16.25 -2.39 23.46
N LEU A 283 17.37 -1.83 23.87
CA LEU A 283 17.91 -2.02 25.21
C LEU A 283 17.43 -0.88 26.11
N GLN A 284 16.88 -1.20 27.26
CA GLN A 284 16.41 -0.23 28.25
C GLN A 284 16.80 -0.71 29.64
N GLU A 285 17.97 -0.23 30.09
CA GLU A 285 18.56 -0.60 31.36
C GLU A 285 19.18 0.65 32.03
N SER A 286 19.70 0.50 33.28
CA SER A 286 20.47 1.56 33.89
C SER A 286 21.75 1.85 33.10
N PHE A 287 22.26 3.06 33.18
CA PHE A 287 23.49 3.45 32.49
C PHE A 287 24.66 2.49 32.83
N GLU A 288 24.74 2.10 34.13
CA GLU A 288 25.78 1.18 34.61
C GLU A 288 25.68 -0.20 33.94
N THR A 289 24.45 -0.74 33.78
CA THR A 289 24.20 -2.00 33.13
C THR A 289 24.51 -1.94 31.63
N LEU A 290 24.12 -0.84 30.94
CA LEU A 290 24.37 -0.67 29.51
C LEU A 290 25.86 -0.48 29.18
N MET A 291 26.65 0.03 30.13
CA MET A 291 28.09 0.24 29.96
C MET A 291 28.94 -0.89 30.52
N SER A 292 28.32 -1.88 31.16
CA SER A 292 29.05 -3.08 31.61
C SER A 292 29.46 -3.96 30.41
N PRO A 293 30.71 -4.48 30.35
CA PRO A 293 31.18 -5.32 29.27
C PRO A 293 30.44 -6.67 29.19
#